data_7c567fd30dd64bfbd0b7e84192f79885
#
_entry.id   7c567fd30dd64bfbd0b7e84192f79885
#
_cell.length_a   1.000
_cell.length_b   1.000
_cell.length_c   1.000
_cell.angle_alpha   90.00
_cell.angle_beta   90.00
_cell.angle_gamma   90.00
#
_symmetry.space_group_name_H-M   'P 1'
#
loop_
_entity.id
_entity.type
_entity.pdbx_description
1 polymer ?
#
loop_
_entity_poly.entity_id
_entity_poly.type
_entity_poly.pdbx_seq_one_letter_code
_entity_poly.pdbx_strand_id
1 'polypeptide(L)'
;MEQQVEQALYEQRQRISHAAKRMIFVTFQKEGIHKYPAAATDPSLATGDEYDVSFLATPHRHIFHFNVAIEVFHNDRDIEFIQFKRWLLNLYSQGTLELDYKSCEMLSDDLYEQIAYRYPERDIEITVSEDGENGATIYYNTTQPNLTIAI
;
A
#
# COMPACT_ATOMS: atom_id res chain seq x y z
N MET A 1 34.16 -30.64 16.11
CA MET A 1 32.73 -30.95 15.86
C MET A 1 31.83 -29.74 16.08
N GLU A 2 31.92 -29.02 17.18
CA GLU A 2 31.13 -27.80 17.40
C GLU A 2 31.35 -26.71 16.34
N GLN A 3 32.61 -26.42 15.99
CA GLN A 3 32.92 -25.42 14.97
C GLN A 3 32.36 -25.77 13.57
N GLN A 4 32.30 -27.06 13.23
CA GLN A 4 31.73 -27.51 11.95
C GLN A 4 30.20 -27.32 11.92
N VAL A 5 29.54 -27.55 13.06
CA VAL A 5 28.08 -27.32 13.19
C VAL A 5 27.78 -25.84 13.11
N GLU A 6 28.58 -25.02 13.79
CA GLU A 6 28.41 -23.57 13.79
C GLU A 6 28.60 -22.96 12.39
N GLN A 7 29.62 -23.44 11.65
CA GLN A 7 29.85 -23.03 10.26
C GLN A 7 28.70 -23.46 9.34
N ALA A 8 28.19 -24.68 9.48
CA ALA A 8 27.07 -25.16 8.67
C ALA A 8 25.78 -24.36 8.96
N LEU A 9 25.53 -24.01 10.21
CA LEU A 9 24.40 -23.17 10.59
C LEU A 9 24.55 -21.74 10.03
N TYR A 10 25.75 -21.20 10.04
CA TYR A 10 26.02 -19.90 9.44
C TYR A 10 25.74 -19.90 7.93
N GLU A 11 26.27 -20.90 7.22
CA GLU A 11 26.03 -21.03 5.79
C GLU A 11 24.54 -21.24 5.45
N GLN A 12 23.83 -22.03 6.26
CA GLN A 12 22.39 -22.21 6.10
C GLN A 12 21.63 -20.91 6.30
N ARG A 13 21.97 -20.12 7.31
CA ARG A 13 21.38 -18.81 7.54
C ARG A 13 21.62 -17.86 6.36
N GLN A 14 22.83 -17.88 5.79
CA GLN A 14 23.14 -17.08 4.61
C GLN A 14 22.29 -17.48 3.40
N ARG A 15 22.12 -18.78 3.15
CA ARG A 15 21.27 -19.28 2.06
C ARG A 15 19.80 -18.85 2.26
N ILE A 16 19.26 -18.97 3.46
CA ILE A 16 17.91 -18.53 3.79
C ILE A 16 17.80 -17.01 3.60
N SER A 17 18.81 -16.26 4.01
CA SER A 17 18.85 -14.81 3.84
C SER A 17 18.77 -14.39 2.38
N HIS A 18 19.49 -15.08 1.48
CA HIS A 18 19.44 -14.78 0.05
C HIS A 18 18.17 -15.24 -0.64
N ALA A 19 17.56 -16.36 -0.17
CA ALA A 19 16.36 -16.93 -0.78
C ALA A 19 15.06 -16.22 -0.35
N ALA A 20 15.05 -15.57 0.82
CA ALA A 20 13.86 -14.97 1.38
C ALA A 20 13.74 -13.49 1.01
N LYS A 21 12.57 -13.11 0.53
CA LYS A 21 12.17 -11.71 0.43
C LYS A 21 11.62 -11.29 1.78
N ARG A 22 12.13 -10.18 2.31
CA ARG A 22 11.71 -9.63 3.59
C ARG A 22 11.01 -8.30 3.38
N MET A 23 9.88 -8.16 4.04
CA MET A 23 9.14 -6.91 4.05
C MET A 23 8.80 -6.53 5.49
N ILE A 24 8.97 -5.28 5.83
CA ILE A 24 8.35 -4.71 7.03
C ILE A 24 7.01 -4.11 6.63
N PHE A 25 6.09 -3.97 7.57
CA PHE A 25 4.84 -3.29 7.30
C PHE A 25 4.46 -2.35 8.43
N VAL A 26 3.72 -1.32 8.08
CA VAL A 26 3.08 -0.40 9.02
C VAL A 26 1.63 -0.21 8.64
N THR A 27 0.80 0.09 9.63
CA THR A 27 -0.61 0.39 9.42
C THR A 27 -0.96 1.73 10.03
N PHE A 28 -1.86 2.45 9.38
CA PHE A 28 -2.40 3.68 9.92
C PHE A 28 -3.80 3.94 9.34
N GLN A 29 -4.50 4.89 9.92
CA GLN A 29 -5.86 5.25 9.53
C GLN A 29 -5.94 6.75 9.28
N LYS A 30 -6.78 7.11 8.30
CA LYS A 30 -7.11 8.50 8.00
C LYS A 30 -8.60 8.62 7.70
N GLU A 31 -9.27 9.54 8.36
CA GLU A 31 -10.61 9.92 7.96
C GLU A 31 -10.57 10.70 6.65
N GLY A 32 -11.45 10.37 5.73
CA GLY A 32 -11.53 11.05 4.44
C GLY A 32 -12.94 11.12 3.89
N ILE A 33 -13.19 12.11 3.06
CA ILE A 33 -14.45 12.30 2.34
C ILE A 33 -14.15 12.17 0.85
N HIS A 34 -14.91 11.33 0.17
CA HIS A 34 -14.86 11.20 -1.28
C HIS A 34 -16.24 10.94 -1.88
N LYS A 35 -16.30 10.89 -3.20
CA LYS A 35 -17.51 10.59 -3.95
C LYS A 35 -17.14 9.81 -5.22
N TYR A 36 -18.13 9.11 -5.77
CA TYR A 36 -17.98 8.41 -7.06
C TYR A 36 -19.06 8.90 -8.02
N PRO A 37 -18.82 10.01 -8.77
CA PRO A 37 -19.85 10.65 -9.59
C PRO A 37 -20.49 9.74 -10.63
N ALA A 38 -19.71 8.85 -11.26
CA ALA A 38 -20.21 7.92 -12.26
C ALA A 38 -21.26 6.93 -11.73
N ALA A 39 -21.32 6.72 -10.41
CA ALA A 39 -22.31 5.82 -9.81
C ALA A 39 -23.76 6.27 -10.04
N ALA A 40 -24.01 7.56 -10.26
CA ALA A 40 -25.33 8.09 -10.52
C ALA A 40 -25.74 8.01 -12.00
N THR A 41 -24.79 7.85 -12.92
CA THR A 41 -25.01 7.93 -14.37
C THR A 41 -24.73 6.64 -15.13
N ASP A 42 -23.90 5.75 -14.56
CA ASP A 42 -23.61 4.45 -15.16
C ASP A 42 -24.75 3.47 -14.88
N PRO A 43 -25.45 2.95 -15.92
CA PRO A 43 -26.57 2.03 -15.73
C PRO A 43 -26.19 0.72 -15.02
N SER A 44 -24.91 0.33 -15.05
CA SER A 44 -24.42 -0.85 -14.33
C SER A 44 -24.31 -0.62 -12.83
N LEU A 45 -24.31 0.63 -12.38
CA LEU A 45 -24.19 1.05 -10.98
C LEU A 45 -25.50 1.64 -10.45
N ALA A 46 -26.18 2.47 -11.27
CA ALA A 46 -27.49 3.03 -10.97
C ALA A 46 -28.58 2.09 -11.51
N THR A 47 -28.70 0.91 -10.92
CA THR A 47 -29.51 -0.19 -11.42
C THR A 47 -30.98 -0.10 -11.01
N GLY A 48 -31.30 0.66 -9.97
CA GLY A 48 -32.67 0.80 -9.45
C GLY A 48 -33.21 -0.43 -8.72
N ASP A 49 -32.34 -1.39 -8.38
CA ASP A 49 -32.66 -2.62 -7.66
C ASP A 49 -31.78 -2.79 -6.41
N GLU A 50 -31.68 -4.02 -5.89
CA GLU A 50 -30.88 -4.34 -4.71
C GLU A 50 -29.36 -4.17 -4.91
N TYR A 51 -28.91 -4.08 -6.16
CA TYR A 51 -27.49 -3.85 -6.51
C TYR A 51 -27.18 -2.38 -6.78
N ASP A 52 -28.16 -1.49 -6.66
CA ASP A 52 -28.01 -0.06 -6.91
C ASP A 52 -27.00 0.55 -5.93
N VAL A 53 -25.95 1.18 -6.46
CA VAL A 53 -24.92 1.89 -5.69
C VAL A 53 -24.84 3.36 -6.08
N SER A 54 -25.90 3.93 -6.65
CA SER A 54 -25.96 5.32 -7.09
C SER A 54 -25.70 6.32 -5.96
N PHE A 55 -25.96 5.94 -4.71
CA PHE A 55 -25.67 6.76 -3.52
C PHE A 55 -24.18 7.09 -3.37
N LEU A 56 -23.29 6.31 -3.97
CA LEU A 56 -21.84 6.58 -3.95
C LEU A 56 -21.46 7.89 -4.68
N ALA A 57 -22.36 8.42 -5.52
CA ALA A 57 -22.14 9.71 -6.19
C ALA A 57 -22.21 10.90 -5.23
N THR A 58 -22.83 10.75 -4.08
CA THR A 58 -22.90 11.78 -3.04
C THR A 58 -21.66 11.71 -2.18
N PRO A 59 -21.06 12.85 -1.80
CA PRO A 59 -19.92 12.86 -0.87
C PRO A 59 -20.23 12.07 0.39
N HIS A 60 -19.32 11.18 0.77
CA HIS A 60 -19.47 10.33 1.95
C HIS A 60 -18.12 10.12 2.63
N ARG A 61 -18.20 9.80 3.92
CA ARG A 61 -17.05 9.71 4.81
C ARG A 61 -16.71 8.27 5.12
N HIS A 62 -15.41 7.96 5.11
CA HIS A 62 -14.87 6.68 5.59
C HIS A 62 -13.70 6.90 6.53
N ILE A 63 -13.39 5.90 7.33
CA ILE A 63 -12.08 5.75 7.92
C ILE A 63 -11.28 4.88 6.94
N PHE A 64 -10.34 5.50 6.24
CA PHE A 64 -9.45 4.77 5.34
C PHE A 64 -8.35 4.09 6.14
N HIS A 65 -8.21 2.79 5.95
CA HIS A 65 -7.16 1.96 6.55
C HIS A 65 -6.07 1.72 5.53
N PHE A 66 -4.85 2.02 5.93
CA PHE A 66 -3.66 1.81 5.10
C PHE A 66 -2.80 0.73 5.72
N ASN A 67 -2.35 -0.21 4.91
CA ASN A 67 -1.32 -1.16 5.24
C ASN A 67 -0.23 -1.04 4.18
N VAL A 68 0.98 -0.67 4.58
CA VAL A 68 2.10 -0.42 3.68
C VAL A 68 3.23 -1.36 4.05
N ALA A 69 3.55 -2.26 3.14
CA ALA A 69 4.69 -3.16 3.26
C ALA A 69 5.79 -2.73 2.29
N ILE A 70 7.02 -2.70 2.76
CA ILE A 70 8.19 -2.32 1.96
C ILE A 70 9.30 -3.33 2.13
N GLU A 71 9.94 -3.70 1.03
CA GLU A 71 11.07 -4.61 1.01
C GLU A 71 12.26 -4.06 1.79
N VAL A 72 12.86 -4.94 2.60
CA VAL A 72 14.10 -4.68 3.33
C VAL A 72 15.13 -5.75 2.98
N PHE A 73 16.42 -5.39 3.05
CA PHE A 73 17.50 -6.24 2.55
C PHE A 73 18.26 -6.97 3.64
N HIS A 74 17.98 -6.67 4.91
CA HIS A 74 18.56 -7.38 6.04
C HIS A 74 17.62 -7.36 7.26
N ASN A 75 17.96 -8.12 8.29
CA ASN A 75 17.08 -8.38 9.44
C ASN A 75 17.22 -7.34 10.57
N ASP A 76 18.12 -6.40 10.47
CA ASP A 76 18.40 -5.47 11.56
C ASP A 76 18.05 -4.03 11.21
N ARG A 77 16.73 -3.78 11.10
CA ARG A 77 16.17 -2.43 10.96
C ARG A 77 16.73 -1.65 9.76
N ASP A 78 16.81 -2.28 8.61
CA ASP A 78 17.16 -1.61 7.34
C ASP A 78 16.32 -0.35 7.14
N ILE A 79 15.01 -0.49 7.40
CA ILE A 79 14.09 0.62 7.58
C ILE A 79 13.45 0.46 8.96
N GLU A 80 13.59 1.47 9.82
CA GLU A 80 12.96 1.45 11.14
C GLU A 80 11.46 1.80 10.99
N PHE A 81 10.56 0.89 11.39
CA PHE A 81 9.15 1.01 11.05
C PHE A 81 8.40 2.11 11.81
N ILE A 82 8.84 2.53 13.01
CA ILE A 82 8.20 3.65 13.70
C ILE A 82 8.50 4.97 12.99
N GLN A 83 9.77 5.16 12.56
CA GLN A 83 10.14 6.32 11.75
C GLN A 83 9.44 6.31 10.41
N PHE A 84 9.35 5.16 9.76
CA PHE A 84 8.65 4.99 8.50
C PHE A 84 7.17 5.37 8.61
N LYS A 85 6.48 4.85 9.62
CA LYS A 85 5.08 5.19 9.90
C LYS A 85 4.89 6.68 10.15
N ARG A 86 5.75 7.31 10.94
CA ARG A 86 5.68 8.75 11.21
C ARG A 86 5.87 9.57 9.94
N TRP A 87 6.80 9.16 9.09
CA TRP A 87 7.01 9.80 7.81
C TRP A 87 5.79 9.67 6.90
N LEU A 88 5.19 8.48 6.81
CA LEU A 88 3.96 8.27 6.04
C LEU A 88 2.82 9.16 6.54
N LEU A 89 2.59 9.22 7.85
CA LEU A 89 1.57 10.08 8.42
C LEU A 89 1.78 11.57 8.10
N ASN A 90 3.03 12.01 8.03
CA ASN A 90 3.35 13.40 7.70
C ASN A 90 3.14 13.76 6.22
N LEU A 91 2.90 12.79 5.35
CA LEU A 91 2.52 13.04 3.96
C LEU A 91 1.09 13.58 3.83
N TYR A 92 0.27 13.37 4.84
CA TYR A 92 -1.14 13.75 4.84
C TYR A 92 -1.37 14.96 5.75
N SER A 93 -2.34 15.80 5.36
CA SER A 93 -2.81 16.87 6.22
C SER A 93 -3.47 16.30 7.48
N GLN A 94 -3.52 17.11 8.53
CA GLN A 94 -4.24 16.75 9.75
C GLN A 94 -5.75 16.87 9.55
N GLY A 95 -6.50 16.10 10.32
CA GLY A 95 -7.96 16.10 10.25
C GLY A 95 -8.48 15.27 9.08
N THR A 96 -9.70 15.58 8.66
CA THR A 96 -10.40 14.87 7.59
C THR A 96 -9.80 15.23 6.24
N LEU A 97 -9.43 14.22 5.46
CA LEU A 97 -8.88 14.39 4.12
C LEU A 97 -9.99 14.68 3.10
N GLU A 98 -9.78 15.68 2.27
CA GLU A 98 -10.63 15.94 1.11
C GLU A 98 -10.06 15.16 -0.08
N LEU A 99 -10.71 14.05 -0.41
CA LEU A 99 -10.20 13.09 -1.38
C LEU A 99 -10.88 13.18 -2.74
N ASP A 100 -11.87 14.07 -2.88
CA ASP A 100 -12.63 14.30 -4.10
C ASP A 100 -13.22 12.99 -4.65
N TYR A 101 -12.76 12.50 -5.81
CA TYR A 101 -13.25 11.27 -6.44
C TYR A 101 -12.27 10.09 -6.32
N LYS A 102 -11.28 10.17 -5.45
CA LYS A 102 -10.22 9.15 -5.38
C LYS A 102 -10.75 7.82 -4.82
N SER A 103 -10.49 6.77 -5.56
CA SER A 103 -10.70 5.38 -5.14
C SER A 103 -9.57 4.90 -4.22
N CYS A 104 -9.74 3.74 -3.61
CA CYS A 104 -8.67 3.10 -2.84
C CYS A 104 -7.43 2.84 -3.70
N GLU A 105 -7.61 2.44 -4.95
CA GLU A 105 -6.52 2.21 -5.91
C GLU A 105 -5.75 3.49 -6.21
N MET A 106 -6.46 4.59 -6.42
CA MET A 106 -5.84 5.91 -6.69
C MET A 106 -5.08 6.43 -5.47
N LEU A 107 -5.62 6.24 -4.26
CA LEU A 107 -4.94 6.58 -3.01
C LEU A 107 -3.66 5.76 -2.84
N SER A 108 -3.70 4.49 -3.21
CA SER A 108 -2.52 3.62 -3.18
C SER A 108 -1.44 4.11 -4.14
N ASP A 109 -1.80 4.43 -5.38
CA ASP A 109 -0.85 4.92 -6.40
C ASP A 109 -0.20 6.23 -5.97
N ASP A 110 -0.98 7.17 -5.43
CA ASP A 110 -0.46 8.44 -4.92
C ASP A 110 0.57 8.22 -3.81
N LEU A 111 0.26 7.32 -2.89
CA LEU A 111 1.16 6.99 -1.78
C LEU A 111 2.43 6.28 -2.27
N TYR A 112 2.28 5.36 -3.22
CA TYR A 112 3.41 4.65 -3.83
C TYR A 112 4.42 5.62 -4.44
N GLU A 113 3.96 6.65 -5.17
CA GLU A 113 4.86 7.64 -5.78
C GLU A 113 5.76 8.31 -4.75
N GLN A 114 5.22 8.67 -3.59
CA GLN A 114 5.98 9.27 -2.50
C GLN A 114 6.98 8.30 -1.89
N ILE A 115 6.57 7.06 -1.69
CA ILE A 115 7.44 6.02 -1.10
C ILE A 115 8.57 5.67 -2.06
N ALA A 116 8.26 5.46 -3.34
CA ALA A 116 9.24 5.10 -4.36
C ALA A 116 10.28 6.20 -4.58
N TYR A 117 9.90 7.45 -4.42
CA TYR A 117 10.82 8.58 -4.50
C TYR A 117 11.85 8.56 -3.37
N ARG A 118 11.41 8.26 -2.14
CA ARG A 118 12.29 8.20 -0.96
C ARG A 118 13.08 6.90 -0.88
N TYR A 119 12.46 5.79 -1.26
CA TYR A 119 13.02 4.44 -1.17
C TYR A 119 12.97 3.76 -2.53
N PRO A 120 13.84 4.16 -3.49
CA PRO A 120 13.82 3.59 -4.84
C PRO A 120 14.25 2.12 -4.82
N GLU A 121 13.84 1.38 -5.86
CA GLU A 121 14.26 0.01 -6.14
C GLU A 121 13.88 -1.01 -5.05
N ARG A 122 12.74 -0.79 -4.39
CA ARG A 122 12.17 -1.72 -3.41
C ARG A 122 10.78 -2.13 -3.84
N ASP A 123 10.47 -3.39 -3.66
CA ASP A 123 9.10 -3.87 -3.83
C ASP A 123 8.22 -3.33 -2.69
N ILE A 124 7.03 -2.90 -3.04
CA ILE A 124 6.09 -2.27 -2.12
C ILE A 124 4.72 -2.90 -2.34
N GLU A 125 4.03 -3.21 -1.28
CA GLU A 125 2.64 -3.65 -1.30
C GLU A 125 1.81 -2.69 -0.46
N ILE A 126 0.75 -2.14 -1.04
CA ILE A 126 -0.14 -1.21 -0.35
C ILE A 126 -1.56 -1.74 -0.41
N THR A 127 -2.18 -1.84 0.76
CA THR A 127 -3.61 -2.10 0.88
C THR A 127 -4.28 -0.86 1.42
N VAL A 128 -5.28 -0.36 0.72
CA VAL A 128 -6.13 0.73 1.17
C VAL A 128 -7.56 0.22 1.23
N SER A 129 -8.22 0.37 2.36
CA SER A 129 -9.60 -0.04 2.54
C SER A 129 -10.47 1.05 3.13
N GLU A 130 -11.76 0.97 2.83
CA GLU A 130 -12.81 1.79 3.43
C GLU A 130 -13.34 1.07 4.65
N ASP A 131 -13.19 1.69 5.83
CA ASP A 131 -13.66 1.16 7.13
C ASP A 131 -13.13 -0.24 7.48
N GLY A 132 -12.05 -0.67 6.83
CA GLY A 132 -11.49 -2.01 7.01
C GLY A 132 -12.31 -3.13 6.36
N GLU A 133 -13.33 -2.83 5.57
CA GLU A 133 -14.26 -3.81 5.00
C GLU A 133 -13.99 -4.11 3.54
N ASN A 134 -13.86 -3.09 2.72
CA ASN A 134 -13.64 -3.22 1.27
C ASN A 134 -12.49 -2.33 0.84
N GLY A 135 -11.72 -2.75 -0.13
CA GLY A 135 -10.59 -1.97 -0.59
C GLY A 135 -9.81 -2.62 -1.70
N ALA A 136 -8.60 -2.17 -1.89
CA ALA A 136 -7.70 -2.64 -2.92
C ALA A 136 -6.31 -2.93 -2.33
N THR A 137 -5.68 -3.98 -2.84
CA THR A 137 -4.26 -4.28 -2.60
C THR A 137 -3.52 -4.21 -3.91
N ILE A 138 -2.47 -3.39 -3.97
CA ILE A 138 -1.62 -3.26 -5.14
C ILE A 138 -0.20 -3.64 -4.76
N TYR A 139 0.39 -4.52 -5.56
CA TYR A 139 1.77 -4.93 -5.44
C TYR A 139 2.60 -4.22 -6.51
N TYR A 140 3.54 -3.39 -6.07
CA TYR A 140 4.45 -2.64 -6.93
C TYR A 140 5.79 -3.34 -6.97
N ASN A 141 6.10 -3.94 -8.12
CA ASN A 141 7.27 -4.79 -8.32
C ASN A 141 8.33 -4.07 -9.16
N THR A 142 9.51 -3.88 -8.61
CA THR A 142 10.64 -3.24 -9.31
C THR A 142 11.25 -4.10 -10.41
N THR A 143 10.99 -5.42 -10.42
CA THR A 143 11.53 -6.35 -11.41
C THR A 143 10.70 -6.41 -12.69
N GLN A 144 9.51 -5.80 -12.73
CA GLN A 144 8.78 -5.63 -13.97
C GLN A 144 9.55 -4.67 -14.87
N PRO A 145 9.82 -5.04 -16.12
CA PRO A 145 10.44 -4.08 -17.03
C PRO A 145 9.52 -2.85 -17.06
N ASN A 146 10.06 -1.71 -16.70
CA ASN A 146 9.42 -0.46 -17.07
C ASN A 146 9.06 -0.60 -18.54
N LEU A 147 7.76 -0.50 -18.85
CA LEU A 147 7.35 -0.24 -20.21
C LEU A 147 8.02 1.06 -20.57
N THR A 148 9.26 0.95 -21.05
CA THR A 148 9.91 2.04 -21.72
C THR A 148 9.03 2.28 -22.92
N ILE A 149 8.17 3.28 -22.82
CA ILE A 149 7.45 3.76 -23.98
C ILE A 149 8.56 4.18 -24.92
N ALA A 150 8.83 3.34 -25.91
CA ALA A 150 9.70 3.72 -27.00
C ALA A 150 9.02 4.91 -27.69
N ILE A 151 9.62 6.03 -27.48
CA ILE A 151 9.23 7.25 -28.21
C ILE A 151 9.72 7.07 -29.65
#